data_9d1edccd8371374bccc78ab6281ede00
#
_entry.id   9d1edccd8371374bccc78ab6281ede00
#
_cell.length_a   1.000
_cell.length_b   1.000
_cell.length_c   1.000
_cell.angle_alpha   90.00
_cell.angle_beta   90.00
_cell.angle_gamma   90.00
#
_symmetry.space_group_name_H-M   'P 1'
#
loop_
_entity.id
_entity.type
_entity.pdbx_description
1 polymer ?
#
loop_
_entity_poly.entity_id
_entity_poly.type
_entity_poly.pdbx_seq_one_letter_code
_entity_poly.pdbx_strand_id
1 'polypeptide(L)'
;MRVLARSLLVVASVAVLAVSAFAWAQVRILDRSTASASVIGSGAGTAAEQNILLLGVDSRTDPQGNPLPPALLDALHAGGSGDGGDTADSIIVVHVPAGGGRATAISIPRDSFVQLADGYGKHKINSAYSRGVADTTDALTSGSASAGAPTSAYAPQAAPAPSPNDPAVRRAALAAGARTTIDTVQALTGLTITHFASVNLAGFADVSQAIGGVPVCLRAPVDDSYSGLALPAGPQLVSGTQALAFVRQRHGLANGDLDRVVRQQVFLAGATSKLLSAGTLANPFALSRLSGVMARSVTLDSGWDVLSFATQMQGLSAGSVTFRTIPTGTMELSTPEDGQAVQVNPAQVRSFVTDAIDVDSGIAPPPQPVPSDAAVMRAASQSDSSSSSDSSGGSDSSGGSGSSGDSGSSDSSSGSDSSGGSGSSGGSGATAAAPPAPVPAPITAAAPGCVN
;
A
#
# COMPACT_ATOMS: atom_id res chain seq x y z
N MET A 1 56.87 25.16 4.67
CA MET A 1 55.75 24.89 3.73
C MET A 1 55.65 23.43 3.28
N ARG A 2 56.71 22.78 2.75
CA ARG A 2 56.63 21.39 2.21
C ARG A 2 56.30 20.33 3.29
N VAL A 3 56.69 20.47 4.54
CA VAL A 3 56.37 19.54 5.63
C VAL A 3 54.92 19.66 6.04
N LEU A 4 54.40 20.87 6.20
CA LEU A 4 52.99 21.14 6.48
C LEU A 4 52.04 20.57 5.39
N ALA A 5 52.39 20.75 4.12
CA ALA A 5 51.59 20.20 3.01
C ALA A 5 51.60 18.65 3.01
N ARG A 6 52.73 18.02 3.33
CA ARG A 6 52.79 16.53 3.46
C ARG A 6 51.98 16.03 4.65
N SER A 7 52.03 16.70 5.80
CA SER A 7 51.22 16.34 6.96
C SER A 7 49.72 16.48 6.67
N LEU A 8 49.31 17.51 5.96
CA LEU A 8 47.90 17.74 5.57
C LEU A 8 47.43 16.66 4.60
N LEU A 9 48.25 16.24 3.63
CA LEU A 9 47.98 15.13 2.73
C LEU A 9 47.80 13.78 3.45
N VAL A 10 48.69 13.51 4.44
CA VAL A 10 48.60 12.29 5.25
C VAL A 10 47.31 12.28 6.08
N VAL A 11 46.96 13.40 6.74
CA VAL A 11 45.73 13.52 7.52
C VAL A 11 44.50 13.35 6.60
N ALA A 12 44.49 13.97 5.41
CA ALA A 12 43.41 13.80 4.43
C ALA A 12 43.28 12.34 3.96
N SER A 13 44.41 11.68 3.69
CA SER A 13 44.40 10.25 3.25
C SER A 13 43.87 9.33 4.39
N VAL A 14 44.31 9.57 5.63
CA VAL A 14 43.80 8.81 6.79
C VAL A 14 42.32 9.06 7.01
N ALA A 15 41.85 10.29 6.85
CA ALA A 15 40.41 10.61 6.92
C ALA A 15 39.60 9.90 5.83
N VAL A 16 40.09 9.89 4.58
CA VAL A 16 39.46 9.17 3.47
C VAL A 16 39.40 7.66 3.75
N LEU A 17 40.49 7.07 4.22
CA LEU A 17 40.54 5.66 4.58
C LEU A 17 39.62 5.33 5.75
N ALA A 18 39.53 6.18 6.76
CA ALA A 18 38.61 5.99 7.88
C ALA A 18 37.15 6.07 7.45
N VAL A 19 36.78 7.02 6.59
CA VAL A 19 35.45 7.16 6.02
C VAL A 19 35.12 5.95 5.13
N SER A 20 36.04 5.51 4.29
CA SER A 20 35.86 4.34 3.43
C SER A 20 35.70 3.06 4.24
N ALA A 21 36.53 2.86 5.27
CA ALA A 21 36.42 1.70 6.17
C ALA A 21 35.11 1.71 6.96
N PHE A 22 34.68 2.89 7.41
CA PHE A 22 33.39 3.04 8.09
C PHE A 22 32.22 2.70 7.15
N ALA A 23 32.20 3.26 5.92
CA ALA A 23 31.19 2.97 4.91
C ALA A 23 31.16 1.47 4.58
N TRP A 24 32.33 0.85 4.41
CA TRP A 24 32.43 -0.59 4.14
C TRP A 24 31.92 -1.44 5.32
N ALA A 25 32.21 -1.03 6.56
CA ALA A 25 31.69 -1.72 7.74
C ALA A 25 30.16 -1.65 7.82
N GLN A 26 29.54 -0.50 7.46
CA GLN A 26 28.08 -0.36 7.42
C GLN A 26 27.45 -1.28 6.35
N VAL A 27 28.05 -1.36 5.17
CA VAL A 27 27.59 -2.27 4.12
C VAL A 27 27.66 -3.73 4.59
N ARG A 28 28.76 -4.13 5.25
CA ARG A 28 28.92 -5.47 5.80
C ARG A 28 27.92 -5.82 6.91
N ILE A 29 27.50 -4.84 7.70
CA ILE A 29 26.49 -5.03 8.74
C ILE A 29 25.12 -5.27 8.05
N LEU A 30 24.78 -4.49 7.04
CA LEU A 30 23.55 -4.69 6.26
C LEU A 30 23.51 -6.10 5.64
N ASP A 31 24.54 -6.49 4.91
CA ASP A 31 24.62 -7.80 4.25
C ASP A 31 24.48 -9.00 5.21
N ARG A 32 25.03 -8.89 6.42
CA ARG A 32 25.10 -10.03 7.35
C ARG A 32 23.96 -10.12 8.33
N SER A 33 23.28 -9.01 8.61
CA SER A 33 22.30 -8.92 9.68
C SER A 33 20.88 -8.73 9.19
N THR A 34 20.66 -8.36 7.93
CA THR A 34 19.33 -8.25 7.36
C THR A 34 18.74 -9.64 7.14
N ALA A 35 17.54 -9.88 7.65
CA ALA A 35 16.79 -11.08 7.33
C ALA A 35 16.51 -11.09 5.83
N SER A 36 16.92 -12.16 5.13
CA SER A 36 16.70 -12.30 3.70
C SER A 36 15.85 -13.52 3.42
N ALA A 37 14.90 -13.35 2.49
CA ALA A 37 14.04 -14.41 2.01
C ALA A 37 14.26 -14.62 0.50
N SER A 38 14.51 -15.86 0.06
CA SER A 38 14.55 -16.22 -1.35
C SER A 38 13.12 -16.27 -1.91
N VAL A 39 12.53 -15.12 -2.16
CA VAL A 39 11.14 -15.00 -2.63
C VAL A 39 11.03 -14.53 -4.08
N ILE A 40 12.09 -13.95 -4.63
CA ILE A 40 12.20 -13.52 -6.02
C ILE A 40 13.06 -14.53 -6.78
N GLY A 41 12.61 -14.96 -7.96
CA GLY A 41 13.40 -15.85 -8.84
C GLY A 41 14.69 -15.16 -9.33
N SER A 42 15.75 -15.93 -9.52
CA SER A 42 17.02 -15.45 -10.06
C SER A 42 16.84 -14.96 -11.51
N GLY A 43 16.71 -13.65 -11.69
CA GLY A 43 16.47 -13.03 -13.00
C GLY A 43 16.15 -11.54 -12.93
N ALA A 44 16.01 -10.98 -11.74
CA ALA A 44 15.81 -9.55 -11.55
C ALA A 44 17.10 -8.80 -11.92
N GLY A 45 17.11 -8.24 -13.13
CA GLY A 45 18.27 -7.61 -13.75
C GLY A 45 18.74 -6.36 -13.01
N THR A 46 20.05 -6.20 -13.00
CA THR A 46 20.75 -4.99 -12.58
C THR A 46 20.53 -3.86 -13.58
N ALA A 47 20.29 -2.63 -13.12
CA ALA A 47 20.17 -1.39 -13.90
C ALA A 47 18.93 -1.25 -14.82
N ALA A 48 17.99 -2.19 -14.76
CA ALA A 48 16.70 -2.09 -15.42
C ALA A 48 15.67 -1.39 -14.51
N GLU A 49 14.50 -1.13 -15.04
CA GLU A 49 13.29 -0.80 -14.29
C GLU A 49 13.12 -1.72 -13.08
N GLN A 50 12.78 -1.15 -11.93
CA GLN A 50 12.58 -1.92 -10.70
C GLN A 50 11.14 -1.79 -10.22
N ASN A 51 10.53 -2.94 -9.92
CA ASN A 51 9.21 -3.03 -9.32
C ASN A 51 9.35 -3.68 -7.92
N ILE A 52 9.22 -2.88 -6.89
CA ILE A 52 9.47 -3.27 -5.51
C ILE A 52 8.14 -3.48 -4.81
N LEU A 53 7.89 -4.67 -4.29
CA LEU A 53 6.73 -4.92 -3.44
C LEU A 53 7.07 -4.62 -1.98
N LEU A 54 6.38 -3.65 -1.41
CA LEU A 54 6.45 -3.30 0.01
C LEU A 54 5.23 -3.87 0.73
N LEU A 55 5.46 -4.69 1.77
CA LEU A 55 4.41 -5.23 2.61
C LEU A 55 4.54 -4.75 4.06
N GLY A 56 3.42 -4.29 4.61
CA GLY A 56 3.22 -4.17 6.06
C GLY A 56 2.48 -5.40 6.55
N VAL A 57 3.13 -6.25 7.34
CA VAL A 57 2.58 -7.53 7.78
C VAL A 57 2.19 -7.46 9.26
N ASP A 58 0.96 -7.88 9.58
CA ASP A 58 0.50 -8.02 10.96
C ASP A 58 1.03 -9.31 11.59
N SER A 59 2.36 -9.40 11.69
CA SER A 59 3.05 -10.54 12.31
C SER A 59 3.49 -10.22 13.74
N ARG A 60 3.32 -11.19 14.61
CA ARG A 60 3.75 -11.15 16.03
C ARG A 60 5.13 -11.78 16.23
N THR A 61 5.88 -11.95 15.16
CA THR A 61 7.28 -12.42 15.19
C THR A 61 8.22 -11.38 14.62
N ASP A 62 9.49 -11.46 15.02
CA ASP A 62 10.55 -10.70 14.39
C ASP A 62 10.89 -11.28 12.99
N PRO A 63 11.71 -10.60 12.17
CA PRO A 63 12.13 -11.12 10.86
C PRO A 63 12.90 -12.45 10.93
N GLN A 64 13.42 -12.83 12.09
CA GLN A 64 14.11 -14.09 12.34
C GLN A 64 13.15 -15.22 12.73
N GLY A 65 11.84 -14.93 12.90
CA GLY A 65 10.80 -15.87 13.28
C GLY A 65 10.63 -16.06 14.79
N ASN A 66 11.30 -15.26 15.64
CA ASN A 66 11.12 -15.33 17.08
C ASN A 66 9.85 -14.56 17.51
N PRO A 67 9.08 -15.05 18.49
CA PRO A 67 7.92 -14.34 19.02
C PRO A 67 8.31 -12.98 19.62
N LEU A 68 7.48 -11.95 19.38
CA LEU A 68 7.66 -10.64 20.02
C LEU A 68 7.32 -10.72 21.51
N PRO A 69 8.05 -10.02 22.37
CA PRO A 69 7.76 -9.96 23.81
C PRO A 69 6.34 -9.42 24.09
N PRO A 70 5.58 -9.99 25.05
CA PRO A 70 4.24 -9.52 25.40
C PRO A 70 4.18 -8.02 25.74
N ALA A 71 5.11 -7.52 26.51
CA ALA A 71 5.19 -6.09 26.85
C ALA A 71 5.34 -5.17 25.62
N LEU A 72 5.99 -5.67 24.55
CA LEU A 72 6.09 -4.92 23.28
C LEU A 72 4.76 -4.97 22.53
N LEU A 73 4.09 -6.12 22.50
CA LEU A 73 2.77 -6.26 21.89
C LEU A 73 1.73 -5.35 22.58
N ASP A 74 1.76 -5.27 23.90
CA ASP A 74 0.91 -4.36 24.68
C ASP A 74 1.19 -2.89 24.34
N ALA A 75 2.48 -2.50 24.27
CA ALA A 75 2.88 -1.15 23.91
C ALA A 75 2.51 -0.76 22.45
N LEU A 76 2.39 -1.74 21.57
CA LEU A 76 1.97 -1.57 20.17
C LEU A 76 0.44 -1.65 19.99
N HIS A 77 -0.33 -1.84 21.05
CA HIS A 77 -1.77 -2.17 20.98
C HIS A 77 -2.04 -3.28 19.97
N ALA A 78 -1.21 -4.33 20.03
CA ALA A 78 -1.21 -5.39 19.02
C ALA A 78 -2.00 -6.63 19.43
N GLY A 79 -2.53 -6.68 20.65
CA GLY A 79 -3.13 -7.89 21.21
C GLY A 79 -2.09 -8.94 21.60
N GLY A 80 -2.52 -10.16 21.88
CA GLY A 80 -1.65 -11.26 22.26
C GLY A 80 -0.84 -11.85 21.10
N SER A 81 0.13 -12.68 21.40
CA SER A 81 0.96 -13.36 20.39
C SER A 81 0.17 -14.30 19.45
N GLY A 82 -1.03 -14.74 19.87
CA GLY A 82 -1.93 -15.58 19.08
C GLY A 82 -2.99 -14.81 18.27
N ASP A 83 -3.11 -13.49 18.46
CA ASP A 83 -4.17 -12.70 17.85
C ASP A 83 -3.83 -12.23 16.43
N GLY A 84 -2.57 -12.31 16.01
CA GLY A 84 -2.10 -11.95 14.69
C GLY A 84 -2.41 -13.02 13.65
N GLY A 85 -2.98 -12.62 12.52
CA GLY A 85 -3.30 -13.53 11.42
C GLY A 85 -2.22 -13.63 10.36
N ASP A 86 -1.03 -13.09 10.57
CA ASP A 86 0.02 -12.95 9.52
C ASP A 86 -0.56 -12.39 8.20
N THR A 87 -1.43 -11.40 8.28
CA THR A 87 -2.04 -10.78 7.10
C THR A 87 -1.20 -9.62 6.57
N ALA A 88 -1.23 -9.41 5.26
CA ALA A 88 -0.62 -8.24 4.64
C ALA A 88 -1.59 -7.05 4.72
N ASP A 89 -1.39 -6.16 5.70
CA ASP A 89 -2.27 -5.02 5.97
C ASP A 89 -1.96 -3.78 5.13
N SER A 90 -0.76 -3.73 4.54
CA SER A 90 -0.35 -2.71 3.59
C SER A 90 0.35 -3.38 2.42
N ILE A 91 -0.12 -3.12 1.20
CA ILE A 91 0.39 -3.73 -0.03
C ILE A 91 0.65 -2.59 -1.02
N ILE A 92 1.92 -2.33 -1.31
CA ILE A 92 2.33 -1.21 -2.15
C ILE A 92 3.38 -1.68 -3.15
N VAL A 93 3.15 -1.44 -4.43
CA VAL A 93 4.15 -1.66 -5.49
C VAL A 93 4.80 -0.32 -5.81
N VAL A 94 6.11 -0.24 -5.70
CA VAL A 94 6.89 0.94 -6.08
C VAL A 94 7.61 0.64 -7.38
N HIS A 95 7.22 1.35 -8.43
CA HIS A 95 7.90 1.33 -9.72
C HIS A 95 8.97 2.42 -9.78
N VAL A 96 10.21 2.05 -10.11
CA VAL A 96 11.34 2.95 -10.31
C VAL A 96 11.86 2.77 -11.73
N PRO A 97 11.76 3.79 -12.60
CA PRO A 97 12.23 3.69 -13.99
C PRO A 97 13.74 3.49 -14.09
N ALA A 98 14.19 2.75 -15.11
CA ALA A 98 15.61 2.45 -15.36
C ALA A 98 16.51 3.70 -15.51
N GLY A 99 15.97 4.75 -16.11
CA GLY A 99 16.70 6.00 -16.39
C GLY A 99 16.69 7.02 -15.24
N GLY A 100 16.14 6.67 -14.08
CA GLY A 100 15.75 7.66 -13.08
C GLY A 100 14.48 8.41 -13.51
N GLY A 101 14.08 9.44 -12.76
CA GLY A 101 12.85 10.18 -13.04
C GLY A 101 11.88 10.09 -11.89
N ARG A 102 10.58 9.99 -12.16
CA ARG A 102 9.56 9.88 -11.12
C ARG A 102 9.27 8.43 -10.81
N ALA A 103 9.28 8.08 -9.53
CA ALA A 103 8.84 6.78 -9.06
C ALA A 103 7.32 6.81 -8.78
N THR A 104 6.63 5.73 -9.12
CA THR A 104 5.20 5.56 -8.88
C THR A 104 4.98 4.52 -7.81
N ALA A 105 4.34 4.92 -6.70
CA ALA A 105 3.95 4.02 -5.61
C ALA A 105 2.44 3.74 -5.72
N ILE A 106 2.09 2.48 -5.97
CA ILE A 106 0.71 2.03 -6.22
C ILE A 106 0.25 1.21 -5.02
N SER A 107 -0.72 1.73 -4.27
CA SER A 107 -1.34 1.06 -3.14
C SER A 107 -2.49 0.16 -3.59
N ILE A 108 -2.54 -1.04 -3.04
CA ILE A 108 -3.60 -2.02 -3.24
C ILE A 108 -4.35 -2.16 -1.91
N PRO A 109 -5.65 -1.78 -1.83
CA PRO A 109 -6.43 -1.95 -0.62
C PRO A 109 -6.44 -3.43 -0.18
N ARG A 110 -6.16 -3.69 1.09
CA ARG A 110 -5.97 -5.05 1.64
C ARG A 110 -7.21 -5.94 1.50
N ASP A 111 -8.40 -5.34 1.50
CA ASP A 111 -9.68 -6.03 1.38
C ASP A 111 -10.12 -6.21 -0.09
N SER A 112 -9.25 -5.93 -1.08
CA SER A 112 -9.49 -6.15 -2.51
C SER A 112 -9.79 -7.64 -2.77
N PHE A 113 -10.96 -7.93 -3.36
CA PHE A 113 -11.40 -9.29 -3.67
C PHE A 113 -10.88 -9.72 -5.03
N VAL A 114 -9.86 -10.54 -5.02
CA VAL A 114 -9.10 -10.92 -6.22
C VAL A 114 -8.86 -12.43 -6.28
N GLN A 115 -8.48 -12.94 -7.45
CA GLN A 115 -7.97 -14.31 -7.59
C GLN A 115 -6.60 -14.37 -6.93
N LEU A 116 -6.45 -15.20 -5.90
CA LEU A 116 -5.16 -15.48 -5.26
C LEU A 116 -4.36 -16.50 -6.07
N ALA A 117 -3.04 -16.44 -5.96
CA ALA A 117 -2.12 -17.43 -6.50
C ALA A 117 -2.30 -18.81 -5.81
N ASP A 118 -1.51 -19.78 -6.22
CA ASP A 118 -1.42 -21.12 -5.62
C ASP A 118 -2.75 -21.89 -5.52
N GLY A 119 -3.77 -21.47 -6.30
CA GLY A 119 -5.04 -22.18 -6.38
C GLY A 119 -6.02 -21.89 -5.23
N TYR A 120 -5.75 -20.90 -4.38
CA TYR A 120 -6.63 -20.56 -3.25
C TYR A 120 -8.02 -20.00 -3.63
N GLY A 121 -8.23 -19.65 -4.91
CA GLY A 121 -9.51 -19.10 -5.32
C GLY A 121 -9.59 -17.57 -5.14
N LYS A 122 -10.83 -17.05 -5.11
CA LYS A 122 -11.06 -15.61 -4.92
C LYS A 122 -11.26 -15.29 -3.45
N HIS A 123 -10.39 -14.43 -2.93
CA HIS A 123 -10.39 -13.97 -1.54
C HIS A 123 -9.90 -12.53 -1.45
N LYS A 124 -9.97 -11.94 -0.24
CA LYS A 124 -9.28 -10.69 0.06
C LYS A 124 -7.78 -10.87 -0.12
N ILE A 125 -7.14 -9.92 -0.80
CA ILE A 125 -5.72 -10.02 -1.16
C ILE A 125 -4.80 -10.14 0.05
N ASN A 126 -5.16 -9.56 1.20
CA ASN A 126 -4.38 -9.65 2.43
C ASN A 126 -4.23 -11.08 2.95
N SER A 127 -5.19 -11.96 2.64
CA SER A 127 -5.17 -13.37 3.06
C SER A 127 -4.21 -14.23 2.23
N ALA A 128 -3.67 -13.72 1.12
CA ALA A 128 -2.66 -14.44 0.33
C ALA A 128 -1.43 -14.76 1.20
N TYR A 129 -1.00 -13.80 2.01
CA TYR A 129 0.15 -13.97 2.89
C TYR A 129 -0.12 -15.03 3.97
N SER A 130 -1.22 -14.91 4.71
CA SER A 130 -1.55 -15.85 5.79
C SER A 130 -1.81 -17.27 5.31
N ARG A 131 -2.38 -17.45 4.11
CA ARG A 131 -2.61 -18.78 3.50
C ARG A 131 -1.28 -19.47 3.18
N GLY A 132 -0.35 -18.78 2.52
CA GLY A 132 0.98 -19.33 2.25
C GLY A 132 1.76 -19.64 3.53
N VAL A 133 1.59 -18.82 4.59
CA VAL A 133 2.16 -19.09 5.92
C VAL A 133 1.56 -20.36 6.53
N ALA A 134 0.23 -20.48 6.55
CA ALA A 134 -0.47 -21.61 7.15
C ALA A 134 -0.11 -22.92 6.47
N ASP A 135 -0.23 -23.02 5.15
CA ASP A 135 0.06 -24.24 4.38
C ASP A 135 1.50 -24.71 4.55
N THR A 136 2.45 -23.77 4.56
CA THR A 136 3.86 -24.13 4.77
C THR A 136 4.12 -24.55 6.20
N THR A 137 3.49 -23.92 7.18
CA THR A 137 3.59 -24.32 8.59
C THR A 137 3.05 -25.73 8.76
N ASP A 138 1.87 -26.02 8.21
CA ASP A 138 1.25 -27.33 8.29
C ASP A 138 2.10 -28.40 7.57
N ALA A 139 2.61 -28.10 6.40
CA ALA A 139 3.47 -29.03 5.65
C ALA A 139 4.77 -29.39 6.41
N LEU A 140 5.38 -28.40 7.09
CA LEU A 140 6.63 -28.61 7.83
C LEU A 140 6.41 -29.28 9.19
N THR A 141 5.25 -29.08 9.82
CA THR A 141 4.95 -29.59 11.17
C THR A 141 4.14 -30.88 11.19
N SER A 142 3.38 -31.18 10.11
CA SER A 142 2.58 -32.39 10.01
C SER A 142 3.42 -33.65 9.92
N GLY A 143 4.72 -33.55 9.97
CA GLY A 143 5.65 -34.67 9.80
C GLY A 143 5.17 -35.57 8.66
N SER A 144 5.69 -35.48 7.46
CA SER A 144 5.40 -36.42 6.40
C SER A 144 5.74 -37.85 6.92
N ALA A 145 4.78 -38.45 7.62
CA ALA A 145 4.77 -39.88 7.77
C ALA A 145 4.66 -40.44 6.35
N SER A 146 5.80 -40.69 5.75
CA SER A 146 5.91 -41.43 4.50
C SER A 146 5.11 -42.71 4.71
N ALA A 147 3.86 -42.70 4.29
CA ALA A 147 3.00 -43.86 4.30
C ALA A 147 3.68 -44.90 3.36
N GLY A 148 4.40 -45.84 3.93
CA GLY A 148 4.96 -46.93 3.18
C GLY A 148 6.35 -47.45 3.57
N ALA A 149 7.00 -46.95 4.59
CA ALA A 149 8.23 -47.60 5.08
C ALA A 149 7.86 -48.82 5.93
N PRO A 150 8.43 -50.02 5.63
CA PRO A 150 8.20 -51.19 6.49
C PRO A 150 8.76 -50.90 7.89
N THR A 151 7.94 -51.13 8.92
CA THR A 151 8.32 -51.02 10.34
C THR A 151 9.39 -52.07 10.66
N SER A 152 10.65 -51.73 10.42
CA SER A 152 11.77 -52.46 10.96
C SER A 152 11.95 -52.05 12.42
N ALA A 153 11.95 -53.02 13.34
CA ALA A 153 12.16 -52.80 14.77
C ALA A 153 13.55 -52.21 15.13
N TYR A 154 14.34 -51.85 14.13
CA TYR A 154 15.70 -51.31 14.24
C TYR A 154 15.85 -49.95 13.52
N ALA A 155 14.75 -49.32 13.07
CA ALA A 155 14.83 -47.97 12.50
C ALA A 155 15.12 -46.97 13.62
N PRO A 156 16.09 -46.05 13.43
CA PRO A 156 16.26 -44.93 14.37
C PRO A 156 14.93 -44.20 14.48
N GLN A 157 14.49 -43.91 15.73
CA GLN A 157 13.28 -43.12 15.96
C GLN A 157 13.32 -41.84 15.12
N ALA A 158 12.33 -41.66 14.26
CA ALA A 158 12.22 -40.41 13.49
C ALA A 158 12.26 -39.21 14.47
N ALA A 159 13.05 -38.23 14.14
CA ALA A 159 13.10 -37.00 14.95
C ALA A 159 11.66 -36.44 15.09
N PRO A 160 11.30 -35.94 16.27
CA PRO A 160 9.98 -35.32 16.46
C PRO A 160 9.77 -34.20 15.42
N ALA A 161 8.54 -34.09 14.92
CA ALA A 161 8.19 -33.03 13.99
C ALA A 161 8.50 -31.66 14.63
N PRO A 162 9.05 -30.70 13.87
CA PRO A 162 9.35 -29.39 14.40
C PRO A 162 8.07 -28.66 14.88
N SER A 163 8.23 -27.81 15.87
CA SER A 163 7.11 -26.99 16.37
C SER A 163 6.72 -25.90 15.36
N PRO A 164 5.42 -25.54 15.25
CA PRO A 164 4.99 -24.36 14.51
C PRO A 164 5.68 -23.07 14.95
N ASN A 165 6.13 -23.00 16.20
CA ASN A 165 6.85 -21.86 16.77
C ASN A 165 8.37 -21.96 16.61
N ASP A 166 8.89 -22.99 15.95
CA ASP A 166 10.31 -23.06 15.61
C ASP A 166 10.67 -21.90 14.67
N PRO A 167 11.69 -21.10 15.00
CA PRO A 167 12.08 -19.95 14.17
C PRO A 167 12.42 -20.31 12.71
N ALA A 168 12.92 -21.54 12.46
CA ALA A 168 13.21 -21.99 11.11
C ALA A 168 11.91 -22.28 10.33
N VAL A 169 10.93 -22.93 10.98
CA VAL A 169 9.59 -23.15 10.41
C VAL A 169 8.92 -21.81 10.11
N ARG A 170 8.93 -20.90 11.09
CA ARG A 170 8.35 -19.56 10.94
C ARG A 170 8.98 -18.79 9.78
N ARG A 171 10.30 -18.75 9.66
CA ARG A 171 10.96 -18.07 8.53
C ARG A 171 10.58 -18.67 7.18
N ALA A 172 10.54 -20.00 7.07
CA ALA A 172 10.14 -20.67 5.84
C ALA A 172 8.68 -20.35 5.48
N ALA A 173 7.79 -20.36 6.46
CA ALA A 173 6.38 -20.02 6.31
C ALA A 173 6.18 -18.57 5.89
N LEU A 174 6.84 -17.61 6.56
CA LEU A 174 6.78 -16.18 6.19
C LEU A 174 7.29 -15.93 4.76
N ALA A 175 8.34 -16.65 4.35
CA ALA A 175 8.83 -16.58 2.96
C ALA A 175 7.83 -17.16 1.96
N ALA A 176 7.08 -18.20 2.31
CA ALA A 176 6.03 -18.76 1.46
C ALA A 176 4.86 -17.77 1.34
N GLY A 177 4.40 -17.19 2.45
CA GLY A 177 3.36 -16.14 2.43
C GLY A 177 3.76 -14.95 1.55
N ALA A 178 5.03 -14.54 1.60
CA ALA A 178 5.54 -13.51 0.72
C ALA A 178 5.46 -13.91 -0.75
N ARG A 179 5.86 -15.15 -1.13
CA ARG A 179 5.77 -15.65 -2.53
C ARG A 179 4.34 -15.66 -3.03
N THR A 180 3.41 -16.25 -2.28
CA THR A 180 1.97 -16.25 -2.65
C THR A 180 1.43 -14.83 -2.86
N THR A 181 1.85 -13.87 -2.02
CA THR A 181 1.44 -12.47 -2.18
C THR A 181 2.08 -11.84 -3.41
N ILE A 182 3.36 -12.06 -3.66
CA ILE A 182 4.08 -11.58 -4.87
C ILE A 182 3.36 -12.07 -6.13
N ASP A 183 3.09 -13.36 -6.22
CA ASP A 183 2.46 -13.97 -7.40
C ASP A 183 1.03 -13.46 -7.60
N THR A 184 0.29 -13.25 -6.51
CA THR A 184 -1.04 -12.64 -6.55
C THR A 184 -0.99 -11.20 -7.06
N VAL A 185 -0.06 -10.39 -6.56
CA VAL A 185 0.12 -8.98 -6.98
C VAL A 185 0.57 -8.91 -8.44
N GLN A 186 1.49 -9.77 -8.87
CA GLN A 186 1.91 -9.87 -10.28
C GLN A 186 0.73 -10.19 -11.20
N ALA A 187 -0.09 -11.17 -10.83
CA ALA A 187 -1.28 -11.54 -11.60
C ALA A 187 -2.31 -10.40 -11.67
N LEU A 188 -2.47 -9.62 -10.59
CA LEU A 188 -3.40 -8.50 -10.53
C LEU A 188 -2.93 -7.31 -11.36
N THR A 189 -1.66 -6.91 -11.18
CA THR A 189 -1.10 -5.66 -11.74
C THR A 189 -0.53 -5.82 -13.14
N GLY A 190 -0.08 -7.02 -13.51
CA GLY A 190 0.68 -7.29 -14.72
C GLY A 190 2.16 -6.92 -14.63
N LEU A 191 2.62 -6.41 -13.49
CA LEU A 191 4.04 -6.08 -13.26
C LEU A 191 4.82 -7.32 -12.82
N THR A 192 6.06 -7.43 -13.25
CA THR A 192 7.01 -8.39 -12.67
C THR A 192 7.67 -7.76 -11.47
N ILE A 193 7.48 -8.33 -10.28
CA ILE A 193 8.14 -7.85 -9.05
C ILE A 193 9.60 -8.26 -9.08
N THR A 194 10.49 -7.28 -8.99
CA THR A 194 11.95 -7.46 -9.05
C THR A 194 12.58 -7.48 -7.66
N HIS A 195 11.95 -6.82 -6.70
CA HIS A 195 12.41 -6.75 -5.31
C HIS A 195 11.26 -6.80 -4.33
N PHE A 196 11.58 -7.24 -3.12
CA PHE A 196 10.63 -7.40 -2.03
C PHE A 196 11.17 -6.84 -0.72
N ALA A 197 10.32 -6.15 0.02
CA ALA A 197 10.58 -5.76 1.39
C ALA A 197 9.32 -5.91 2.24
N SER A 198 9.44 -6.49 3.42
CA SER A 198 8.35 -6.52 4.39
C SER A 198 8.79 -6.00 5.75
N VAL A 199 7.86 -5.38 6.44
CA VAL A 199 8.02 -4.87 7.79
C VAL A 199 6.86 -5.34 8.66
N ASN A 200 7.16 -5.84 9.85
CA ASN A 200 6.15 -6.16 10.86
C ASN A 200 5.82 -4.93 11.72
N LEU A 201 4.89 -5.07 12.66
CA LEU A 201 4.43 -3.97 13.52
C LEU A 201 5.57 -3.34 14.33
N ALA A 202 6.42 -4.16 14.95
CA ALA A 202 7.56 -3.70 15.75
C ALA A 202 8.60 -3.00 14.87
N GLY A 203 8.93 -3.61 13.73
CA GLY A 203 9.87 -3.05 12.77
C GLY A 203 9.42 -1.71 12.21
N PHE A 204 8.12 -1.54 11.95
CA PHE A 204 7.57 -0.27 11.50
C PHE A 204 7.77 0.83 12.55
N ALA A 205 7.47 0.53 13.82
CA ALA A 205 7.70 1.47 14.93
C ALA A 205 9.18 1.83 15.04
N ASP A 206 10.07 0.84 15.02
CA ASP A 206 11.53 1.02 15.09
C ASP A 206 12.09 1.87 13.94
N VAL A 207 11.69 1.58 12.71
CA VAL A 207 12.13 2.33 11.52
C VAL A 207 11.65 3.78 11.60
N SER A 208 10.38 4.01 11.94
CA SER A 208 9.85 5.37 12.08
C SER A 208 10.59 6.20 13.14
N GLN A 209 11.01 5.56 14.24
CA GLN A 209 11.83 6.18 15.26
C GLN A 209 13.27 6.44 14.80
N ALA A 210 13.87 5.49 14.05
CA ALA A 210 15.25 5.60 13.58
C ALA A 210 15.46 6.75 12.59
N ILE A 211 14.45 7.04 11.74
CA ILE A 211 14.49 8.20 10.84
C ILE A 211 14.22 9.54 11.54
N GLY A 212 13.97 9.51 12.87
CA GLY A 212 13.70 10.70 13.68
C GLY A 212 12.27 11.24 13.55
N GLY A 213 11.33 10.34 13.31
CA GLY A 213 9.91 10.64 13.13
C GLY A 213 9.54 11.10 11.72
N VAL A 214 8.27 10.96 11.39
CA VAL A 214 7.68 11.28 10.08
C VAL A 214 6.74 12.46 10.21
N PRO A 215 6.91 13.54 9.43
CA PRO A 215 5.97 14.65 9.41
C PRO A 215 4.66 14.22 8.75
N VAL A 216 3.55 14.47 9.43
CA VAL A 216 2.18 14.25 8.94
C VAL A 216 1.33 15.47 9.25
N CYS A 217 0.18 15.62 8.61
CA CYS A 217 -0.76 16.71 8.89
C CYS A 217 -2.17 16.15 9.03
N LEU A 218 -2.86 16.55 10.12
CA LEU A 218 -4.26 16.20 10.40
C LEU A 218 -5.18 17.38 10.19
N ARG A 219 -6.33 17.19 9.53
CA ARG A 219 -7.37 18.21 9.35
C ARG A 219 -8.15 18.49 10.63
N ALA A 220 -8.35 17.44 11.44
CA ALA A 220 -9.06 17.50 12.71
C ALA A 220 -8.27 16.75 13.80
N PRO A 221 -8.49 17.05 15.09
CA PRO A 221 -7.89 16.25 16.16
C PRO A 221 -8.45 14.83 16.14
N VAL A 222 -7.62 13.90 16.56
CA VAL A 222 -7.94 12.46 16.64
C VAL A 222 -7.74 12.00 18.07
N ASP A 223 -8.73 11.25 18.58
CA ASP A 223 -8.65 10.49 19.83
C ASP A 223 -9.30 9.12 19.58
N ASP A 224 -8.48 8.11 19.32
CA ASP A 224 -8.93 6.74 19.01
C ASP A 224 -8.27 5.75 19.96
N SER A 225 -9.03 5.32 20.96
CA SER A 225 -8.58 4.35 21.96
C SER A 225 -8.27 2.95 21.39
N TYR A 226 -8.84 2.59 20.23
CA TYR A 226 -8.59 1.30 19.60
C TYR A 226 -7.18 1.21 18.98
N SER A 227 -6.72 2.27 18.32
CA SER A 227 -5.35 2.34 17.80
C SER A 227 -4.36 2.93 18.81
N GLY A 228 -4.85 3.56 19.89
CA GLY A 228 -4.04 4.30 20.84
C GLY A 228 -3.56 5.66 20.30
N LEU A 229 -4.20 6.19 19.24
CA LEU A 229 -3.83 7.46 18.63
C LEU A 229 -4.55 8.63 19.30
N ALA A 230 -3.78 9.55 19.88
CA ALA A 230 -4.27 10.84 20.36
C ALA A 230 -3.36 11.95 19.81
N LEU A 231 -3.88 12.76 18.87
CA LEU A 231 -3.14 13.82 18.19
C LEU A 231 -4.02 15.06 17.97
N PRO A 232 -3.50 16.28 18.17
CA PRO A 232 -4.20 17.49 17.77
C PRO A 232 -4.21 17.67 16.24
N ALA A 233 -5.09 18.54 15.74
CA ALA A 233 -5.09 18.97 14.34
C ALA A 233 -3.79 19.70 13.97
N GLY A 234 -3.50 19.76 12.67
CA GLY A 234 -2.35 20.46 12.11
C GLY A 234 -1.14 19.55 11.90
N PRO A 235 0.03 20.14 11.62
CA PRO A 235 1.28 19.43 11.41
C PRO A 235 1.75 18.72 12.68
N GLN A 236 2.13 17.45 12.55
CA GLN A 236 2.60 16.59 13.64
C GLN A 236 3.87 15.87 13.21
N LEU A 237 4.70 15.45 14.17
CA LEU A 237 5.83 14.57 13.96
C LEU A 237 5.55 13.26 14.71
N VAL A 238 5.21 12.20 13.97
CA VAL A 238 4.87 10.91 14.56
C VAL A 238 6.02 9.92 14.47
N SER A 239 6.25 9.11 15.52
CA SER A 239 7.32 8.12 15.57
C SER A 239 6.95 6.96 16.49
N GLY A 240 7.61 5.81 16.33
CA GLY A 240 7.40 4.64 17.19
C GLY A 240 5.95 4.16 17.19
N THR A 241 5.41 3.90 18.36
CA THR A 241 4.03 3.43 18.55
C THR A 241 2.98 4.42 18.02
N GLN A 242 3.24 5.72 18.13
CA GLN A 242 2.36 6.76 17.61
C GLN A 242 2.29 6.76 16.08
N ALA A 243 3.42 6.51 15.40
CA ALA A 243 3.45 6.34 13.94
C ALA A 243 2.64 5.09 13.51
N LEU A 244 2.80 3.99 14.26
CA LEU A 244 2.02 2.78 14.01
C LEU A 244 0.52 3.00 14.23
N ALA A 245 0.14 3.67 15.32
CA ALA A 245 -1.25 4.01 15.62
C ALA A 245 -1.86 4.89 14.49
N PHE A 246 -1.09 5.87 13.99
CA PHE A 246 -1.51 6.75 12.90
C PHE A 246 -1.87 5.98 11.61
N VAL A 247 -1.06 5.00 11.19
CA VAL A 247 -1.31 4.24 9.95
C VAL A 247 -2.32 3.10 10.13
N ARG A 248 -2.65 2.73 11.38
CA ARG A 248 -3.61 1.66 11.71
C ARG A 248 -5.01 2.17 12.03
N GLN A 249 -5.17 3.43 12.37
CA GLN A 249 -6.47 3.98 12.74
C GLN A 249 -7.53 3.73 11.67
N ARG A 250 -8.71 3.32 12.11
CA ARG A 250 -9.91 3.09 11.29
C ARG A 250 -11.15 3.75 11.86
N HIS A 251 -11.26 3.79 13.19
CA HIS A 251 -12.43 4.36 13.87
C HIS A 251 -12.43 5.88 13.72
N GLY A 252 -13.59 6.43 13.44
CA GLY A 252 -13.76 7.86 13.20
C GLY A 252 -13.36 8.35 11.81
N LEU A 253 -12.98 7.44 10.89
CA LEU A 253 -12.72 7.77 9.49
C LEU A 253 -13.99 7.58 8.65
N ALA A 254 -14.33 8.59 7.83
CA ALA A 254 -15.58 8.62 7.07
C ALA A 254 -15.68 7.49 6.03
N ASN A 255 -14.57 7.15 5.37
CA ASN A 255 -14.49 6.11 4.35
C ASN A 255 -13.73 4.86 4.85
N GLY A 256 -13.61 4.68 6.17
CA GLY A 256 -13.02 3.50 6.79
C GLY A 256 -11.63 3.14 6.25
N ASP A 257 -11.54 1.99 5.56
CA ASP A 257 -10.26 1.46 5.07
C ASP A 257 -9.59 2.30 3.98
N LEU A 258 -10.36 2.99 3.13
CA LEU A 258 -9.78 3.87 2.10
C LEU A 258 -9.09 5.09 2.71
N ASP A 259 -9.68 5.70 3.74
CA ASP A 259 -9.02 6.79 4.46
C ASP A 259 -7.74 6.31 5.16
N ARG A 260 -7.73 5.06 5.64
CA ARG A 260 -6.50 4.44 6.17
C ARG A 260 -5.43 4.31 5.08
N VAL A 261 -5.78 3.88 3.87
CA VAL A 261 -4.83 3.82 2.74
C VAL A 261 -4.26 5.21 2.45
N VAL A 262 -5.09 6.26 2.46
CA VAL A 262 -4.64 7.65 2.28
C VAL A 262 -3.67 8.06 3.40
N ARG A 263 -3.96 7.71 4.66
CA ARG A 263 -3.03 7.95 5.79
C ARG A 263 -1.70 7.25 5.61
N GLN A 264 -1.71 6.00 5.16
CA GLN A 264 -0.48 5.25 4.86
C GLN A 264 0.32 5.92 3.75
N GLN A 265 -0.33 6.42 2.71
CA GLN A 265 0.33 7.16 1.62
C GLN A 265 0.93 8.48 2.11
N VAL A 266 0.20 9.25 2.92
CA VAL A 266 0.71 10.50 3.52
C VAL A 266 1.90 10.23 4.44
N PHE A 267 1.83 9.15 5.24
CA PHE A 267 2.94 8.74 6.08
C PHE A 267 4.18 8.36 5.24
N LEU A 268 4.02 7.54 4.20
CA LEU A 268 5.11 7.14 3.31
C LEU A 268 5.68 8.34 2.53
N ALA A 269 4.83 9.26 2.10
CA ALA A 269 5.26 10.50 1.46
C ALA A 269 6.13 11.34 2.42
N GLY A 270 5.68 11.50 3.67
CA GLY A 270 6.44 12.16 4.73
C GLY A 270 7.76 11.46 5.06
N ALA A 271 7.74 10.13 5.15
CA ALA A 271 8.94 9.30 5.38
C ALA A 271 9.94 9.45 4.23
N THR A 272 9.47 9.38 2.99
CA THR A 272 10.30 9.56 1.78
C THR A 272 10.91 10.96 1.76
N SER A 273 10.13 12.00 2.01
CA SER A 273 10.61 13.38 2.12
C SER A 273 11.70 13.52 3.18
N LYS A 274 11.49 12.91 4.36
CA LYS A 274 12.45 12.92 5.46
C LYS A 274 13.74 12.20 5.11
N LEU A 275 13.65 11.01 4.50
CA LEU A 275 14.82 10.20 4.10
C LEU A 275 15.62 10.87 3.00
N LEU A 276 14.97 11.45 1.99
CA LEU A 276 15.64 12.15 0.88
C LEU A 276 16.14 13.55 1.27
N SER A 277 15.83 14.03 2.49
CA SER A 277 16.36 15.31 2.95
C SER A 277 17.88 15.25 3.13
N ALA A 278 18.57 16.30 2.70
CA ALA A 278 20.03 16.40 2.78
C ALA A 278 20.58 16.18 4.20
N GLY A 279 19.81 16.51 5.23
CA GLY A 279 20.20 16.34 6.63
C GLY A 279 20.28 14.87 7.09
N THR A 280 19.44 13.99 6.54
CA THR A 280 19.43 12.57 6.91
C THR A 280 20.55 11.81 6.18
N LEU A 281 20.68 11.99 4.88
CA LEU A 281 21.68 11.30 4.05
C LEU A 281 23.13 11.77 4.34
N ALA A 282 23.32 13.03 4.74
CA ALA A 282 24.63 13.57 5.07
C ALA A 282 25.09 13.24 6.49
N ASN A 283 24.22 12.68 7.35
CA ASN A 283 24.56 12.36 8.74
C ASN A 283 24.97 10.88 8.90
N PRO A 284 26.27 10.56 9.07
CA PRO A 284 26.74 9.18 9.16
C PRO A 284 26.20 8.44 10.40
N PHE A 285 25.91 9.14 11.48
CA PHE A 285 25.33 8.52 12.68
C PHE A 285 23.85 8.17 12.47
N ALA A 286 23.10 9.02 11.78
CA ALA A 286 21.70 8.71 11.41
C ALA A 286 21.66 7.51 10.46
N LEU A 287 22.53 7.47 9.46
CA LEU A 287 22.64 6.37 8.51
C LEU A 287 23.03 5.06 9.19
N SER A 288 24.00 5.08 10.10
CA SER A 288 24.40 3.90 10.88
C SER A 288 23.27 3.38 11.77
N ARG A 289 22.52 4.28 12.42
CA ARG A 289 21.35 3.90 13.22
C ARG A 289 20.28 3.26 12.34
N LEU A 290 19.97 3.88 11.21
CA LEU A 290 18.96 3.38 10.28
C LEU A 290 19.35 2.00 9.73
N SER A 291 20.59 1.81 9.29
CA SER A 291 21.07 0.52 8.79
C SER A 291 20.96 -0.59 9.84
N GLY A 292 21.31 -0.30 11.09
CA GLY A 292 21.19 -1.25 12.19
C GLY A 292 19.72 -1.59 12.53
N VAL A 293 18.79 -0.65 12.37
CA VAL A 293 17.36 -0.92 12.54
C VAL A 293 16.81 -1.72 11.36
N MET A 294 17.12 -1.32 10.13
CA MET A 294 16.69 -2.04 8.93
C MET A 294 17.07 -3.52 8.98
N ALA A 295 18.32 -3.79 9.39
CA ALA A 295 18.84 -5.16 9.47
C ALA A 295 18.05 -6.10 10.40
N ARG A 296 17.47 -5.57 11.49
CA ARG A 296 16.71 -6.37 12.47
C ARG A 296 15.19 -6.25 12.35
N SER A 297 14.70 -5.30 11.56
CA SER A 297 13.28 -4.93 11.54
C SER A 297 12.60 -5.13 10.19
N VAL A 298 13.40 -5.34 9.11
CA VAL A 298 12.89 -5.49 7.75
C VAL A 298 13.39 -6.80 7.15
N THR A 299 12.51 -7.53 6.48
CA THR A 299 12.89 -8.67 5.65
C THR A 299 12.98 -8.21 4.20
N LEU A 300 14.13 -8.48 3.56
CA LEU A 300 14.38 -8.16 2.16
C LEU A 300 14.46 -9.45 1.33
N ASP A 301 14.29 -9.35 0.01
CA ASP A 301 14.64 -10.46 -0.87
C ASP A 301 16.15 -10.73 -0.86
N SER A 302 16.50 -11.99 -1.00
CA SER A 302 17.91 -12.41 -1.08
C SER A 302 18.50 -11.98 -2.44
N GLY A 303 19.55 -11.19 -2.40
CA GLY A 303 20.24 -10.71 -3.61
C GLY A 303 19.91 -9.27 -4.02
N TRP A 304 19.08 -8.55 -3.26
CA TRP A 304 18.88 -7.13 -3.51
C TRP A 304 20.09 -6.32 -3.07
N ASP A 305 20.76 -5.70 -4.03
CA ASP A 305 21.81 -4.72 -3.74
C ASP A 305 21.18 -3.37 -3.32
N VAL A 306 20.87 -3.29 -2.03
CA VAL A 306 20.27 -2.09 -1.41
C VAL A 306 21.17 -0.85 -1.56
N LEU A 307 22.50 -1.03 -1.65
CA LEU A 307 23.43 0.08 -1.80
C LEU A 307 23.38 0.67 -3.23
N SER A 308 23.37 -0.19 -4.24
CA SER A 308 23.15 0.23 -5.63
C SER A 308 21.78 0.89 -5.79
N PHE A 309 20.74 0.33 -5.18
CA PHE A 309 19.42 0.94 -5.14
C PHE A 309 19.42 2.32 -4.46
N ALA A 310 20.03 2.45 -3.28
CA ALA A 310 20.14 3.73 -2.59
C ALA A 310 20.90 4.79 -3.41
N THR A 311 21.93 4.36 -4.18
CA THR A 311 22.67 5.24 -5.08
C THR A 311 21.80 5.70 -6.26
N GLN A 312 21.01 4.81 -6.83
CA GLN A 312 20.03 5.14 -7.87
C GLN A 312 18.98 6.14 -7.35
N MET A 313 18.52 5.94 -6.11
CA MET A 313 17.57 6.82 -5.45
C MET A 313 18.11 8.20 -5.10
N GLN A 314 19.44 8.39 -5.02
CA GLN A 314 20.04 9.71 -4.74
C GLN A 314 19.72 10.75 -5.83
N GLY A 315 19.41 10.32 -7.04
CA GLY A 315 18.94 11.20 -8.14
C GLY A 315 17.47 11.63 -7.99
N LEU A 316 16.72 11.01 -7.09
CA LEU A 316 15.32 11.34 -6.88
C LEU A 316 15.17 12.45 -5.83
N SER A 317 14.41 13.49 -6.15
CA SER A 317 13.94 14.46 -5.17
C SER A 317 12.66 13.95 -4.48
N ALA A 318 12.31 14.51 -3.32
CA ALA A 318 11.04 14.18 -2.66
C ALA A 318 9.81 14.40 -3.55
N GLY A 319 9.88 15.35 -4.49
CA GLY A 319 8.82 15.59 -5.48
C GLY A 319 8.72 14.58 -6.61
N SER A 320 9.68 13.66 -6.69
CA SER A 320 9.74 12.63 -7.74
C SER A 320 9.06 11.31 -7.36
N VAL A 321 8.37 11.24 -6.23
CA VAL A 321 7.59 10.05 -5.83
C VAL A 321 6.12 10.40 -5.77
N THR A 322 5.31 9.69 -6.57
CA THR A 322 3.86 9.87 -6.65
C THR A 322 3.16 8.65 -6.07
N PHE A 323 2.22 8.86 -5.14
CA PHE A 323 1.41 7.81 -4.53
C PHE A 323 0.03 7.78 -5.16
N ARG A 324 -0.42 6.60 -5.56
CA ARG A 324 -1.71 6.34 -6.20
C ARG A 324 -2.36 5.11 -5.58
N THR A 325 -3.69 5.02 -5.65
CA THR A 325 -4.44 3.81 -5.27
C THR A 325 -5.09 3.22 -6.51
N ILE A 326 -5.11 1.90 -6.63
CA ILE A 326 -5.80 1.22 -7.74
C ILE A 326 -7.28 1.59 -7.76
N PRO A 327 -7.93 1.58 -8.94
CA PRO A 327 -9.37 1.80 -9.04
C PRO A 327 -10.14 0.66 -8.34
N THR A 328 -11.15 1.04 -7.56
CA THR A 328 -12.02 0.12 -6.83
C THR A 328 -13.48 0.33 -7.24
N GLY A 329 -14.28 -0.72 -7.17
CA GLY A 329 -15.74 -0.65 -7.26
C GLY A 329 -16.38 -0.43 -5.88
N THR A 330 -17.44 -1.19 -5.59
CA THR A 330 -18.09 -1.13 -4.27
C THR A 330 -17.17 -1.60 -3.15
N MET A 331 -17.27 -0.93 -1.99
CA MET A 331 -16.57 -1.27 -0.76
C MET A 331 -17.32 -2.34 0.06
N GLU A 332 -18.53 -2.66 -0.32
CA GLU A 332 -19.45 -3.54 0.42
C GLU A 332 -19.79 -4.79 -0.41
N LEU A 333 -18.83 -5.33 -1.15
CA LEU A 333 -19.01 -6.61 -1.83
C LEU A 333 -19.18 -7.72 -0.80
N SER A 334 -20.37 -8.29 -0.69
CA SER A 334 -20.60 -9.44 0.19
C SER A 334 -20.00 -10.69 -0.43
N THR A 335 -19.16 -11.38 0.34
CA THR A 335 -18.51 -12.63 -0.05
C THR A 335 -18.90 -13.77 0.87
N PRO A 336 -18.88 -15.04 0.41
CA PRO A 336 -19.29 -16.17 1.24
C PRO A 336 -18.38 -16.41 2.46
N GLU A 337 -17.07 -16.18 2.31
CA GLU A 337 -16.07 -16.58 3.29
C GLU A 337 -15.37 -15.40 3.95
N ASP A 338 -15.17 -14.28 3.21
CA ASP A 338 -14.37 -13.14 3.70
C ASP A 338 -15.23 -11.99 4.25
N GLY A 339 -16.56 -12.14 4.27
CA GLY A 339 -17.47 -11.06 4.65
C GLY A 339 -17.48 -9.93 3.63
N GLN A 340 -17.50 -8.67 4.09
CA GLN A 340 -17.45 -7.50 3.19
C GLN A 340 -16.05 -7.30 2.62
N ALA A 341 -15.97 -7.13 1.33
CA ALA A 341 -14.73 -6.95 0.58
C ALA A 341 -14.83 -5.77 -0.40
N VAL A 342 -13.70 -5.37 -0.94
CA VAL A 342 -13.60 -4.33 -1.96
C VAL A 342 -13.64 -4.98 -3.34
N GLN A 343 -14.59 -4.55 -4.16
CA GLN A 343 -14.68 -5.02 -5.54
C GLN A 343 -13.51 -4.44 -6.36
N VAL A 344 -12.82 -5.31 -7.11
CA VAL A 344 -11.72 -4.93 -7.98
C VAL A 344 -11.89 -5.60 -9.34
N ASN A 345 -11.65 -4.83 -10.42
CA ASN A 345 -11.60 -5.35 -11.78
C ASN A 345 -10.13 -5.46 -12.24
N PRO A 346 -9.58 -6.66 -12.42
CA PRO A 346 -8.17 -6.83 -12.78
C PRO A 346 -7.77 -6.17 -14.11
N ALA A 347 -8.67 -6.09 -15.08
CA ALA A 347 -8.38 -5.43 -16.36
C ALA A 347 -8.21 -3.92 -16.17
N GLN A 348 -9.10 -3.29 -15.37
CA GLN A 348 -9.01 -1.87 -15.05
C GLN A 348 -7.74 -1.57 -14.22
N VAL A 349 -7.37 -2.47 -13.29
CA VAL A 349 -6.13 -2.32 -12.52
C VAL A 349 -4.91 -2.33 -13.42
N ARG A 350 -4.81 -3.30 -14.34
CA ARG A 350 -3.66 -3.35 -15.28
C ARG A 350 -3.56 -2.13 -16.17
N SER A 351 -4.67 -1.67 -16.74
CA SER A 351 -4.69 -0.43 -17.52
C SER A 351 -4.25 0.76 -16.68
N PHE A 352 -4.82 0.92 -15.48
CA PHE A 352 -4.46 1.99 -14.56
C PHE A 352 -2.98 1.98 -14.18
N VAL A 353 -2.40 0.80 -13.93
CA VAL A 353 -0.98 0.65 -13.57
C VAL A 353 -0.08 1.11 -14.71
N THR A 354 -0.38 0.68 -15.94
CA THR A 354 0.35 1.11 -17.14
C THR A 354 0.25 2.62 -17.33
N ASP A 355 -0.97 3.17 -17.31
CA ASP A 355 -1.21 4.61 -17.51
C ASP A 355 -0.51 5.45 -16.41
N ALA A 356 -0.54 4.99 -15.16
CA ALA A 356 0.10 5.68 -14.04
C ALA A 356 1.62 5.73 -14.18
N ILE A 357 2.24 4.64 -14.59
CA ILE A 357 3.69 4.54 -14.84
C ILE A 357 4.07 5.43 -16.02
N ASP A 358 3.35 5.38 -17.13
CA ASP A 358 3.62 6.17 -18.34
C ASP A 358 3.53 7.67 -18.07
N VAL A 359 2.52 8.11 -17.32
CA VAL A 359 2.35 9.52 -16.92
C VAL A 359 3.49 9.97 -16.00
N ASP A 360 3.80 9.19 -14.97
CA ASP A 360 4.82 9.57 -13.99
C ASP A 360 6.25 9.47 -14.59
N SER A 361 6.48 8.55 -15.51
CA SER A 361 7.73 8.44 -16.28
C SER A 361 7.87 9.51 -17.37
N GLY A 362 6.82 10.29 -17.64
CA GLY A 362 6.81 11.33 -18.66
C GLY A 362 6.67 10.80 -20.09
N ILE A 363 6.30 9.53 -20.26
CA ILE A 363 6.05 8.89 -21.55
C ILE A 363 4.70 9.36 -22.13
N ALA A 364 3.70 9.52 -21.26
CA ALA A 364 2.38 10.02 -21.62
C ALA A 364 2.05 11.35 -20.93
N PRO A 365 1.33 12.27 -21.58
CA PRO A 365 0.82 13.45 -20.90
C PRO A 365 -0.19 13.07 -19.82
N PRO A 366 -0.28 13.84 -18.72
CA PRO A 366 -1.29 13.59 -17.70
C PRO A 366 -2.70 13.64 -18.33
N PRO A 367 -3.63 12.77 -17.90
CA PRO A 367 -4.99 12.78 -18.42
C PRO A 367 -5.60 14.17 -18.25
N GLN A 368 -6.14 14.71 -19.33
CA GLN A 368 -6.85 15.99 -19.31
C GLN A 368 -8.04 15.85 -18.33
N PRO A 369 -8.27 16.83 -17.44
CA PRO A 369 -9.46 16.80 -16.60
C PRO A 369 -10.68 16.75 -17.52
N VAL A 370 -11.50 15.70 -17.34
CA VAL A 370 -12.78 15.60 -18.07
C VAL A 370 -13.57 16.85 -17.71
N PRO A 371 -14.03 17.66 -18.68
CA PRO A 371 -14.83 18.83 -18.40
C PRO A 371 -16.02 18.39 -17.56
N SER A 372 -16.24 19.00 -16.39
CA SER A 372 -17.45 18.74 -15.61
C SER A 372 -18.67 19.02 -16.48
N ASP A 373 -19.76 18.26 -16.32
CA ASP A 373 -21.01 18.48 -17.08
C ASP A 373 -21.45 19.95 -17.07
N ALA A 374 -21.13 20.70 -16.01
CA ALA A 374 -21.32 22.14 -15.92
C ALA A 374 -20.43 22.95 -16.89
N ALA A 375 -19.23 22.46 -17.22
CA ALA A 375 -18.35 23.11 -18.21
C ALA A 375 -18.79 22.79 -19.64
N VAL A 376 -19.27 21.57 -19.87
CA VAL A 376 -19.88 21.19 -21.16
C VAL A 376 -21.17 21.95 -21.42
N MET A 377 -22.04 22.13 -20.41
CA MET A 377 -23.24 22.95 -20.51
C MET A 377 -22.95 24.44 -20.72
N ARG A 378 -21.88 24.98 -20.11
CA ARG A 378 -21.44 26.36 -20.36
C ARG A 378 -20.88 26.55 -21.78
N ALA A 379 -20.14 25.60 -22.27
CA ALA A 379 -19.63 25.64 -23.66
C ALA A 379 -20.75 25.52 -24.68
N ALA A 380 -21.76 24.68 -24.43
CA ALA A 380 -22.95 24.55 -25.26
C ALA A 380 -23.81 25.83 -25.25
N SER A 381 -23.98 26.48 -24.08
CA SER A 381 -24.72 27.75 -23.99
C SER A 381 -24.00 28.95 -24.56
N GLN A 382 -22.66 28.90 -24.73
CA GLN A 382 -21.90 29.97 -25.41
C GLN A 382 -21.87 29.79 -26.94
N SER A 383 -22.05 28.58 -27.47
CA SER A 383 -22.18 28.35 -28.91
C SER A 383 -23.52 28.80 -29.48
N ASP A 384 -24.59 28.79 -28.66
CA ASP A 384 -25.94 29.26 -29.08
C ASP A 384 -26.07 30.78 -29.06
N SER A 385 -25.20 31.51 -28.37
CA SER A 385 -25.25 32.99 -28.29
C SER A 385 -24.48 33.71 -29.41
N SER A 386 -23.79 32.98 -30.30
CA SER A 386 -23.01 33.57 -31.40
C SER A 386 -23.64 33.47 -32.78
N SER A 387 -24.90 32.96 -32.88
CA SER A 387 -25.59 32.74 -34.19
C SER A 387 -26.89 33.56 -34.35
N SER A 388 -27.11 34.63 -33.59
CA SER A 388 -28.26 35.50 -33.77
C SER A 388 -27.88 36.98 -33.88
N SER A 389 -27.34 37.34 -35.05
CA SER A 389 -27.45 38.69 -35.60
C SER A 389 -27.64 38.58 -37.11
N ASP A 390 -28.72 39.18 -37.56
CA ASP A 390 -29.19 39.48 -38.91
C ASP A 390 -30.33 38.64 -39.45
N SER A 391 -31.54 39.14 -39.29
CA SER A 391 -32.35 39.72 -40.39
C SER A 391 -33.71 40.19 -39.90
N SER A 392 -33.95 41.42 -40.21
CA SER A 392 -35.17 42.22 -40.14
C SER A 392 -36.28 41.67 -41.03
N GLY A 393 -37.54 41.82 -40.59
CA GLY A 393 -38.63 41.95 -41.53
C GLY A 393 -39.99 41.38 -41.07
N GLY A 394 -40.91 42.28 -40.69
CA GLY A 394 -42.29 42.24 -41.20
C GLY A 394 -43.39 41.57 -40.38
N SER A 395 -44.11 42.43 -39.69
CA SER A 395 -45.59 42.59 -39.69
C SER A 395 -46.55 41.45 -39.33
N ASP A 396 -47.41 41.85 -38.42
CA ASP A 396 -48.88 41.73 -38.34
C ASP A 396 -49.56 40.58 -37.59
N SER A 397 -50.20 41.04 -36.56
CA SER A 397 -51.63 41.03 -36.16
C SER A 397 -52.26 39.82 -35.52
N SER A 398 -52.89 40.17 -34.41
CA SER A 398 -54.20 39.71 -33.90
C SER A 398 -54.24 38.33 -33.23
N GLY A 399 -54.59 38.26 -31.98
CA GLY A 399 -55.88 38.46 -31.40
C GLY A 399 -56.30 37.26 -30.57
N GLY A 400 -56.81 37.47 -29.36
CA GLY A 400 -57.78 36.58 -28.74
C GLY A 400 -57.33 35.90 -27.44
N SER A 401 -57.50 36.52 -26.35
CA SER A 401 -58.50 36.41 -25.26
C SER A 401 -58.92 35.03 -24.76
N GLY A 402 -58.93 34.90 -23.45
CA GLY A 402 -59.79 34.05 -22.65
C GLY A 402 -59.06 33.18 -21.67
N SER A 403 -59.00 33.52 -20.47
CA SER A 403 -59.81 33.57 -19.26
C SER A 403 -59.90 32.23 -18.53
N SER A 404 -59.46 32.36 -17.31
CA SER A 404 -60.08 31.96 -16.03
C SER A 404 -60.28 30.50 -15.63
N GLY A 405 -59.96 30.32 -14.40
CA GLY A 405 -60.67 29.59 -13.36
C GLY A 405 -60.03 28.25 -13.00
N ASP A 406 -59.91 27.89 -11.83
CA ASP A 406 -60.23 28.21 -10.45
C ASP A 406 -60.03 26.92 -9.66
N SER A 407 -59.43 27.05 -8.50
CA SER A 407 -59.66 26.39 -7.23
C SER A 407 -60.05 24.90 -7.11
N GLY A 408 -59.50 24.30 -6.07
CA GLY A 408 -60.15 23.28 -5.23
C GLY A 408 -59.22 22.25 -4.63
N SER A 409 -58.74 22.45 -3.51
CA SER A 409 -58.79 21.92 -2.13
C SER A 409 -59.16 20.44 -1.97
N SER A 410 -58.37 19.84 -1.07
CA SER A 410 -58.73 19.04 0.10
C SER A 410 -58.92 17.53 -0.03
N ASP A 411 -58.24 16.92 0.89
CA ASP A 411 -58.57 15.95 1.96
C ASP A 411 -58.36 14.45 1.74
N SER A 412 -57.46 14.00 2.58
CA SER A 412 -57.52 12.91 3.59
C SER A 412 -58.12 11.53 3.23
N SER A 413 -57.39 10.57 3.64
CA SER A 413 -57.66 9.45 4.56
C SER A 413 -57.36 8.04 4.06
N SER A 414 -56.49 7.41 4.84
CA SER A 414 -56.53 6.06 5.43
C SER A 414 -57.21 4.90 4.69
N GLY A 415 -56.53 3.77 4.66
CA GLY A 415 -57.13 2.46 4.51
C GLY A 415 -56.16 1.34 4.19
N SER A 416 -55.95 0.51 5.20
CA SER A 416 -55.30 -0.81 5.18
C SER A 416 -56.00 -1.82 4.23
N ASP A 417 -55.27 -2.81 3.80
CA ASP A 417 -55.43 -4.25 3.86
C ASP A 417 -55.13 -5.04 2.56
N SER A 418 -54.18 -5.94 2.77
CA SER A 418 -54.08 -7.37 2.47
C SER A 418 -54.28 -7.94 1.05
N SER A 419 -53.32 -8.82 0.82
CA SER A 419 -53.35 -10.15 0.20
C SER A 419 -53.32 -10.32 -1.33
N GLY A 420 -52.28 -11.02 -1.76
CA GLY A 420 -52.37 -12.19 -2.58
C GLY A 420 -52.15 -11.99 -4.09
N GLY A 421 -51.15 -12.63 -4.65
CA GLY A 421 -51.12 -12.92 -6.07
C GLY A 421 -49.75 -13.16 -6.66
N SER A 422 -49.34 -14.41 -6.68
CA SER A 422 -48.24 -14.97 -7.49
C SER A 422 -48.37 -14.65 -8.97
N GLY A 423 -47.26 -14.20 -9.57
CA GLY A 423 -47.12 -14.03 -11.01
C GLY A 423 -45.64 -13.97 -11.40
N SER A 424 -45.08 -15.15 -11.75
CA SER A 424 -43.79 -15.32 -12.37
C SER A 424 -43.79 -14.75 -13.78
N SER A 425 -42.88 -13.85 -14.07
CA SER A 425 -42.41 -13.64 -15.44
C SER A 425 -40.98 -13.11 -15.40
N GLY A 426 -40.05 -13.94 -15.90
CA GLY A 426 -38.65 -13.64 -16.02
C GLY A 426 -38.39 -12.46 -16.96
N GLY A 427 -37.71 -11.45 -16.40
CA GLY A 427 -37.08 -10.38 -17.14
C GLY A 427 -35.61 -10.35 -16.74
N SER A 428 -34.72 -10.83 -17.61
CA SER A 428 -33.29 -10.65 -17.49
C SER A 428 -32.97 -9.15 -17.62
N GLY A 429 -33.05 -8.44 -16.52
CA GLY A 429 -32.55 -7.09 -16.41
C GLY A 429 -31.04 -7.17 -16.20
N ALA A 430 -30.24 -6.89 -17.22
CA ALA A 430 -28.83 -6.59 -17.06
C ALA A 430 -28.72 -5.37 -16.16
N THR A 431 -28.36 -5.62 -14.90
CA THR A 431 -28.02 -4.56 -13.93
C THR A 431 -26.80 -3.84 -14.47
N ALA A 432 -26.98 -2.63 -14.96
CA ALA A 432 -25.86 -1.75 -15.33
C ALA A 432 -24.94 -1.64 -14.10
N ALA A 433 -23.68 -2.03 -14.26
CA ALA A 433 -22.66 -1.89 -13.23
C ALA A 433 -22.63 -0.41 -12.79
N ALA A 434 -22.70 -0.18 -11.49
CA ALA A 434 -22.51 1.15 -10.93
C ALA A 434 -21.17 1.73 -11.43
N PRO A 435 -21.12 3.04 -11.75
CA PRO A 435 -19.88 3.67 -12.20
C PRO A 435 -18.81 3.49 -11.11
N PRO A 436 -17.54 3.25 -11.50
CA PRO A 436 -16.45 3.09 -10.56
C PRO A 436 -16.31 4.34 -9.69
N ALA A 437 -15.99 4.15 -8.40
CA ALA A 437 -15.75 5.25 -7.50
C ALA A 437 -14.60 6.12 -8.04
N PRO A 438 -14.65 7.46 -7.86
CA PRO A 438 -13.61 8.34 -8.35
C PRO A 438 -12.26 7.98 -7.72
N VAL A 439 -11.25 7.79 -8.56
CA VAL A 439 -9.88 7.51 -8.11
C VAL A 439 -9.37 8.73 -7.33
N PRO A 440 -8.90 8.56 -6.08
CA PRO A 440 -8.36 9.68 -5.31
C PRO A 440 -7.22 10.39 -6.05
N ALA A 441 -7.13 11.71 -5.86
CA ALA A 441 -6.02 12.48 -6.42
C ALA A 441 -4.66 11.95 -5.93
N PRO A 442 -3.62 11.93 -6.78
CA PRO A 442 -2.31 11.43 -6.41
C PRO A 442 -1.68 12.31 -5.31
N ILE A 443 -0.97 11.66 -4.37
CA ILE A 443 -0.21 12.31 -3.30
C ILE A 443 1.25 12.32 -3.71
N THR A 444 1.95 13.45 -3.52
CA THR A 444 3.40 13.53 -3.77
C THR A 444 4.17 13.63 -2.45
N ALA A 445 5.39 13.09 -2.42
CA ALA A 445 6.23 13.16 -1.23
C ALA A 445 6.68 14.60 -0.90
N ALA A 446 6.66 15.53 -1.87
CA ALA A 446 6.98 16.95 -1.62
C ALA A 446 5.85 17.70 -0.89
N ALA A 447 4.60 17.28 -1.06
CA ALA A 447 3.43 17.94 -0.48
C ALA A 447 2.36 16.90 -0.15
N PRO A 448 2.52 16.14 0.95
CA PRO A 448 1.62 15.04 1.27
C PRO A 448 0.19 15.50 1.67
N GLY A 449 0.01 16.77 1.94
CA GLY A 449 -1.30 17.32 2.35
C GLY A 449 -1.70 16.95 3.78
N CYS A 450 -2.87 17.46 4.23
CA CYS A 450 -3.47 17.07 5.49
C CYS A 450 -4.59 16.05 5.27
N VAL A 451 -4.68 15.06 6.16
CA VAL A 451 -5.67 13.98 6.15
C VAL A 451 -6.59 14.01 7.35
N ASN A 452 -7.70 13.31 7.27
CA ASN A 452 -8.61 13.12 8.39
C ASN A 452 -8.10 12.06 9.34
#